data_df0f4ebbc646310aabfc9cc939296be8
#
_entry.id   df0f4ebbc646310aabfc9cc939296be8
#
_cell.length_a   1.000
_cell.length_b   1.000
_cell.length_c   1.000
_cell.angle_alpha   90.00
_cell.angle_beta   90.00
_cell.angle_gamma   90.00
#
_symmetry.space_group_name_H-M   'P 1'
#
loop_
_entity.id
_entity.type
_entity.pdbx_description
1 polymer ?
#
loop_
_entity_poly.entity_id
_entity_poly.type
_entity_poly.pdbx_seq_one_letter_code
_entity_poly.pdbx_strand_id
1 'polypeptide(L)'
;AEIQRQNIEQAARTIAGLTAQWRVVLVHGNGPQVGLLALQNSAYDKVTPYPLDVLGAESQGMIGYMLQQALKNSLPQREVSVLLTQVEVDAADPAFSNPTKYIGPVYSEAQAKTLAAEKGWVFKADGSYFRRVVPSPQPKRIVESDAITALIQRDHLVICNGGGGVPVVEQANGYRGIEAVIDKDLSAALLARQIEADALLILTDADAVYLDWGKPTQRPLAQVTP
;
A
#
# COMPACT_ATOMS: atom_id res chain seq x y z
N ALA A 1 -10.13 -12.09 9.75
CA ALA A 1 -9.88 -12.86 8.50
C ALA A 1 -11.16 -12.97 7.67
N GLU A 2 -12.28 -13.44 8.26
CA GLU A 2 -13.53 -13.69 7.51
C GLU A 2 -14.13 -12.42 6.90
N ILE A 3 -14.27 -11.35 7.68
CA ILE A 3 -14.76 -10.03 7.18
C ILE A 3 -13.89 -9.53 6.03
N GLN A 4 -12.58 -9.66 6.13
CA GLN A 4 -11.66 -9.27 5.06
C GLN A 4 -11.90 -10.08 3.79
N ARG A 5 -12.12 -11.40 3.90
CA ARG A 5 -12.43 -12.27 2.75
C ARG A 5 -13.74 -11.83 2.07
N GLN A 6 -14.80 -11.60 2.83
CA GLN A 6 -16.09 -11.13 2.30
C GLN A 6 -15.97 -9.79 1.57
N ASN A 7 -15.21 -8.84 2.12
CA ASN A 7 -14.95 -7.55 1.48
C ASN A 7 -14.17 -7.72 0.16
N ILE A 8 -13.17 -8.61 0.14
CA ILE A 8 -12.39 -8.93 -1.06
C ILE A 8 -13.27 -9.58 -2.13
N GLU A 9 -14.13 -10.52 -1.77
CA GLU A 9 -15.06 -11.15 -2.70
C GLU A 9 -16.06 -10.15 -3.29
N GLN A 10 -16.56 -9.22 -2.47
CA GLN A 10 -17.43 -8.14 -2.96
C GLN A 10 -16.68 -7.21 -3.93
N ALA A 11 -15.46 -6.78 -3.57
CA ALA A 11 -14.63 -5.97 -4.44
C ALA A 11 -14.31 -6.68 -5.76
N ALA A 12 -13.97 -7.98 -5.70
CA ALA A 12 -13.68 -8.78 -6.89
C ALA A 12 -14.85 -8.83 -7.87
N ARG A 13 -16.10 -8.98 -7.38
CA ARG A 13 -17.29 -8.94 -8.24
C ARG A 13 -17.46 -7.58 -8.94
N THR A 14 -17.21 -6.49 -8.23
CA THR A 14 -17.28 -5.14 -8.82
C THR A 14 -16.19 -4.93 -9.87
N ILE A 15 -14.95 -5.31 -9.55
CA ILE A 15 -13.80 -5.20 -10.45
C ILE A 15 -14.00 -6.07 -11.70
N ALA A 16 -14.55 -7.28 -11.53
CA ALA A 16 -14.85 -8.16 -12.66
C ALA A 16 -15.76 -7.49 -13.70
N GLY A 17 -16.72 -6.68 -13.26
CA GLY A 17 -17.59 -5.91 -14.18
C GLY A 17 -16.82 -4.89 -15.03
N LEU A 18 -15.74 -4.32 -14.53
CA LEU A 18 -14.92 -3.34 -15.26
C LEU A 18 -14.10 -4.00 -16.38
N THR A 19 -13.74 -5.27 -16.21
CA THR A 19 -12.84 -5.98 -17.16
C THR A 19 -13.48 -6.25 -18.53
N ALA A 20 -14.80 -6.08 -18.67
CA ALA A 20 -15.48 -6.19 -19.95
C ALA A 20 -15.11 -5.03 -20.91
N GLN A 21 -14.70 -3.87 -20.39
CA GLN A 21 -14.42 -2.67 -21.16
C GLN A 21 -12.99 -2.16 -20.98
N TRP A 22 -12.31 -2.56 -19.91
CA TRP A 22 -11.01 -2.04 -19.50
C TRP A 22 -9.98 -3.14 -19.25
N ARG A 23 -8.71 -2.85 -19.58
CA ARG A 23 -7.59 -3.60 -19.02
C ARG A 23 -7.33 -3.06 -17.62
N VAL A 24 -7.48 -3.91 -16.62
CA VAL A 24 -7.43 -3.48 -15.23
C VAL A 24 -6.10 -3.86 -14.59
N VAL A 25 -5.45 -2.88 -13.98
CA VAL A 25 -4.35 -3.07 -13.04
C VAL A 25 -4.86 -2.71 -11.65
N LEU A 26 -4.69 -3.62 -10.70
CA LEU A 26 -5.20 -3.47 -9.35
C LEU A 26 -4.06 -3.21 -8.36
N VAL A 27 -4.21 -2.13 -7.61
CA VAL A 27 -3.34 -1.78 -6.47
C VAL A 27 -4.17 -1.88 -5.19
N HIS A 28 -3.59 -2.34 -4.10
CA HIS A 28 -4.26 -2.43 -2.80
C HIS A 28 -3.44 -1.78 -1.68
N GLY A 29 -4.11 -1.36 -0.60
CA GLY A 29 -3.46 -0.92 0.64
C GLY A 29 -3.06 -2.10 1.54
N ASN A 30 -2.22 -1.84 2.54
CA ASN A 30 -1.76 -2.84 3.51
C ASN A 30 -1.53 -2.28 4.93
N GLY A 31 -1.87 -1.04 5.21
CA GLY A 31 -1.54 -0.36 6.47
C GLY A 31 -1.88 -1.16 7.75
N PRO A 32 -3.11 -1.68 7.91
CA PRO A 32 -3.46 -2.52 9.05
C PRO A 32 -2.66 -3.84 9.08
N GLN A 33 -2.42 -4.44 7.92
CA GLN A 33 -1.76 -5.74 7.79
C GLN A 33 -0.26 -5.67 8.12
N VAL A 34 0.46 -4.69 7.54
CA VAL A 34 1.89 -4.52 7.82
C VAL A 34 2.16 -4.17 9.29
N GLY A 35 1.27 -3.40 9.90
CA GLY A 35 1.36 -3.10 11.33
C GLY A 35 1.11 -4.32 12.21
N LEU A 36 0.14 -5.17 11.84
CA LEU A 36 -0.11 -6.43 12.55
C LEU A 36 1.08 -7.40 12.41
N LEU A 37 1.62 -7.55 11.20
CA LEU A 37 2.82 -8.36 10.95
C LEU A 37 4.00 -7.87 11.79
N ALA A 38 4.20 -6.55 11.89
CA ALA A 38 5.26 -5.97 12.72
C ALA A 38 5.09 -6.31 14.21
N LEU A 39 3.84 -6.32 14.73
CA LEU A 39 3.55 -6.75 16.09
C LEU A 39 3.80 -8.24 16.29
N GLN A 40 3.33 -9.09 15.38
CA GLN A 40 3.53 -10.56 15.44
C GLN A 40 5.01 -10.92 15.39
N ASN A 41 5.78 -10.29 14.49
CA ASN A 41 7.23 -10.46 14.42
C ASN A 41 7.93 -10.04 15.72
N SER A 42 7.49 -8.93 16.32
CA SER A 42 8.07 -8.41 17.57
C SER A 42 7.69 -9.22 18.81
N ALA A 43 6.67 -10.08 18.72
CA ALA A 43 6.21 -10.93 19.85
C ALA A 43 7.07 -12.19 20.04
N TYR A 44 7.82 -12.60 19.01
CA TYR A 44 8.75 -13.72 19.13
C TYR A 44 10.16 -13.19 19.37
N ASP A 45 10.61 -13.24 20.61
CA ASP A 45 11.82 -12.59 21.13
C ASP A 45 13.13 -13.35 20.85
N LYS A 46 13.06 -14.59 20.30
CA LYS A 46 14.23 -15.43 20.03
C LYS A 46 14.94 -15.13 18.73
N VAL A 47 14.33 -14.32 17.86
CA VAL A 47 14.92 -13.90 16.58
C VAL A 47 14.74 -12.40 16.37
N THR A 48 15.65 -11.79 15.62
CA THR A 48 15.49 -10.40 15.21
C THR A 48 14.28 -10.27 14.29
N PRO A 49 13.33 -9.36 14.56
CA PRO A 49 12.18 -9.12 13.69
C PRO A 49 12.61 -8.72 12.28
N TYR A 50 11.84 -9.15 11.28
CA TYR A 50 12.04 -8.69 9.91
C TYR A 50 11.79 -7.18 9.79
N PRO A 51 12.56 -6.48 8.92
CA PRO A 51 12.35 -5.05 8.63
C PRO A 51 11.05 -4.83 7.82
N LEU A 52 10.58 -3.57 7.78
CA LEU A 52 9.29 -3.22 7.19
C LEU A 52 9.20 -3.49 5.67
N ASP A 53 10.30 -3.44 4.95
CA ASP A 53 10.33 -3.81 3.52
C ASP A 53 9.97 -5.29 3.33
N VAL A 54 10.52 -6.19 4.14
CA VAL A 54 10.17 -7.63 4.13
C VAL A 54 8.71 -7.84 4.55
N LEU A 55 8.25 -7.20 5.64
CA LEU A 55 6.84 -7.27 6.08
C LEU A 55 5.89 -6.67 5.03
N GLY A 56 6.34 -5.66 4.30
CA GLY A 56 5.65 -5.11 3.13
C GLY A 56 5.45 -6.17 2.05
N ALA A 57 6.52 -6.91 1.71
CA ALA A 57 6.46 -8.01 0.75
C ALA A 57 5.54 -9.16 1.22
N GLU A 58 5.59 -9.55 2.49
CA GLU A 58 4.67 -10.53 3.07
C GLU A 58 3.21 -10.09 2.92
N SER A 59 2.91 -8.81 3.19
CA SER A 59 1.56 -8.26 3.05
C SER A 59 1.09 -8.22 1.60
N GLN A 60 1.98 -7.96 0.63
CA GLN A 60 1.67 -8.05 -0.80
C GLN A 60 1.27 -9.48 -1.19
N GLY A 61 2.04 -10.47 -0.75
CA GLY A 61 1.74 -11.87 -1.01
C GLY A 61 0.40 -12.30 -0.39
N MET A 62 0.16 -11.95 0.86
CA MET A 62 -1.06 -12.30 1.59
C MET A 62 -2.31 -11.69 0.95
N ILE A 63 -2.32 -10.40 0.68
CA ILE A 63 -3.49 -9.70 0.13
C ILE A 63 -3.63 -10.04 -1.36
N GLY A 64 -2.53 -10.06 -2.10
CA GLY A 64 -2.50 -10.41 -3.52
C GLY A 64 -3.05 -11.81 -3.78
N TYR A 65 -2.69 -12.81 -2.97
CA TYR A 65 -3.25 -14.15 -3.03
C TYR A 65 -4.79 -14.17 -2.87
N MET A 66 -5.30 -13.50 -1.83
CA MET A 66 -6.75 -13.47 -1.59
C MET A 66 -7.50 -12.77 -2.73
N LEU A 67 -6.97 -11.66 -3.25
CA LEU A 67 -7.53 -10.95 -4.39
C LEU A 67 -7.48 -11.79 -5.66
N GLN A 68 -6.35 -12.44 -5.94
CA GLN A 68 -6.20 -13.30 -7.11
C GLN A 68 -7.21 -14.45 -7.09
N GLN A 69 -7.37 -15.12 -5.96
CA GLN A 69 -8.33 -16.21 -5.81
C GLN A 69 -9.77 -15.73 -6.07
N ALA A 70 -10.17 -14.61 -5.43
CA ALA A 70 -11.51 -14.07 -5.58
C ALA A 70 -11.81 -13.60 -7.02
N LEU A 71 -10.84 -12.94 -7.67
CA LEU A 71 -10.95 -12.51 -9.06
C LEU A 71 -10.97 -13.69 -10.03
N LYS A 72 -10.13 -14.71 -9.83
CA LYS A 72 -10.13 -15.90 -10.67
C LYS A 72 -11.45 -16.67 -10.57
N ASN A 73 -12.06 -16.72 -9.38
CA ASN A 73 -13.39 -17.29 -9.18
C ASN A 73 -14.50 -16.49 -9.91
N SER A 74 -14.34 -15.15 -9.99
CA SER A 74 -15.29 -14.27 -10.70
C SER A 74 -15.04 -14.19 -12.20
N LEU A 75 -13.81 -14.47 -12.64
CA LEU A 75 -13.33 -14.36 -14.02
C LEU A 75 -12.56 -15.64 -14.42
N PRO A 76 -13.22 -16.83 -14.51
CA PRO A 76 -12.51 -18.09 -14.71
C PRO A 76 -11.74 -18.17 -16.03
N GLN A 77 -12.15 -17.42 -17.05
CA GLN A 77 -11.51 -17.40 -18.36
C GLN A 77 -10.37 -16.36 -18.49
N ARG A 78 -10.19 -15.47 -17.49
CA ARG A 78 -9.17 -14.44 -17.54
C ARG A 78 -7.95 -14.82 -16.69
N GLU A 79 -6.77 -14.54 -17.21
CA GLU A 79 -5.56 -14.69 -16.40
C GLU A 79 -5.43 -13.54 -15.39
N VAL A 80 -5.18 -13.90 -14.14
CA VAL A 80 -4.95 -12.96 -13.04
C VAL A 80 -3.55 -13.24 -12.48
N SER A 81 -2.70 -12.23 -12.52
CA SER A 81 -1.31 -12.32 -12.05
C SER A 81 -1.06 -11.41 -10.86
N VAL A 82 -0.33 -11.91 -9.87
CA VAL A 82 0.15 -11.11 -8.73
C VAL A 82 1.66 -10.93 -8.88
N LEU A 83 2.14 -9.69 -8.80
CA LEU A 83 3.57 -9.39 -8.78
C LEU A 83 3.94 -8.76 -7.44
N LEU A 84 4.95 -9.32 -6.79
CA LEU A 84 5.72 -8.58 -5.80
C LEU A 84 6.37 -7.40 -6.52
N THR A 85 6.15 -6.21 -5.99
CA THR A 85 6.56 -4.97 -6.66
C THR A 85 7.44 -4.16 -5.74
N GLN A 86 8.62 -3.81 -6.23
CA GLN A 86 9.58 -2.94 -5.58
C GLN A 86 9.43 -1.51 -6.10
N VAL A 87 9.61 -0.55 -5.22
CA VAL A 87 9.51 0.87 -5.56
C VAL A 87 10.76 1.60 -5.08
N GLU A 88 11.48 2.16 -6.02
CA GLU A 88 12.66 2.96 -5.74
C GLU A 88 12.29 4.27 -5.07
N VAL A 89 13.01 4.60 -3.99
CA VAL A 89 12.92 5.84 -3.23
C VAL A 89 14.29 6.46 -3.03
N ASP A 90 14.33 7.73 -2.62
CA ASP A 90 15.56 8.41 -2.26
C ASP A 90 15.96 8.09 -0.82
N ALA A 91 17.18 7.58 -0.59
CA ALA A 91 17.70 7.38 0.75
C ALA A 91 17.84 8.67 1.55
N ALA A 92 17.95 9.81 0.87
CA ALA A 92 18.04 11.15 1.48
C ALA A 92 16.68 11.86 1.63
N ASP A 93 15.56 11.17 1.34
CA ASP A 93 14.22 11.77 1.48
C ASP A 93 14.00 12.26 2.93
N PRO A 94 13.52 13.51 3.11
CA PRO A 94 13.27 14.09 4.44
C PRO A 94 12.25 13.30 5.27
N ALA A 95 11.43 12.45 4.66
CA ALA A 95 10.50 11.56 5.36
C ALA A 95 11.20 10.62 6.35
N PHE A 96 12.47 10.25 6.11
CA PHE A 96 13.23 9.41 7.03
C PHE A 96 13.54 10.13 8.36
N SER A 97 13.67 11.46 8.34
CA SER A 97 13.85 12.28 9.55
C SER A 97 12.53 12.70 10.20
N ASN A 98 11.41 12.63 9.49
CA ASN A 98 10.07 12.98 9.98
C ASN A 98 9.02 11.95 9.59
N PRO A 99 8.92 10.82 10.30
CA PRO A 99 7.92 9.80 10.05
C PRO A 99 6.50 10.34 10.18
N THR A 100 5.63 10.04 9.19
CA THR A 100 4.24 10.52 9.14
C THR A 100 3.22 9.45 8.78
N LYS A 101 3.64 8.32 8.22
CA LYS A 101 2.73 7.27 7.75
C LYS A 101 2.23 6.43 8.90
N TYR A 102 0.95 6.51 9.19
CA TYR A 102 0.30 5.68 10.19
C TYR A 102 0.23 4.22 9.76
N ILE A 103 0.64 3.31 10.64
CA ILE A 103 0.53 1.87 10.45
C ILE A 103 0.01 1.17 11.71
N GLY A 104 -0.60 0.00 11.51
CA GLY A 104 -1.05 -0.85 12.61
C GLY A 104 -2.26 -0.30 13.39
N PRO A 105 -2.51 -0.86 14.59
CA PRO A 105 -3.64 -0.48 15.42
C PRO A 105 -3.41 0.86 16.14
N VAL A 106 -4.47 1.34 16.79
CA VAL A 106 -4.41 2.47 17.71
C VAL A 106 -4.04 2.01 19.12
N TYR A 107 -3.41 2.90 19.89
CA TYR A 107 -2.93 2.67 21.26
C TYR A 107 -3.40 3.79 22.19
N SER A 108 -3.53 3.49 23.47
CA SER A 108 -3.59 4.52 24.49
C SER A 108 -2.24 5.24 24.62
N GLU A 109 -2.23 6.43 25.20
CA GLU A 109 -0.99 7.20 25.43
C GLU A 109 0.04 6.39 26.27
N ALA A 110 -0.42 5.69 27.31
CA ALA A 110 0.45 4.87 28.15
C ALA A 110 1.10 3.73 27.35
N GLN A 111 0.31 3.00 26.54
CA GLN A 111 0.82 1.93 25.67
C GLN A 111 1.83 2.47 24.64
N ALA A 112 1.53 3.61 24.01
CA ALA A 112 2.41 4.23 23.03
C ALA A 112 3.76 4.62 23.66
N LYS A 113 3.76 5.19 24.87
CA LYS A 113 4.99 5.52 25.61
C LYS A 113 5.84 4.29 25.95
N THR A 114 5.19 3.22 26.41
CA THR A 114 5.87 1.95 26.70
C THR A 114 6.52 1.37 25.44
N LEU A 115 5.77 1.24 24.36
CA LEU A 115 6.29 0.70 23.10
C LEU A 115 7.37 1.57 22.46
N ALA A 116 7.27 2.89 22.59
CA ALA A 116 8.32 3.81 22.16
C ALA A 116 9.62 3.57 22.92
N ALA A 117 9.55 3.41 24.24
CA ALA A 117 10.73 3.15 25.08
C ALA A 117 11.36 1.76 24.82
N GLU A 118 10.52 0.73 24.65
CA GLU A 118 10.98 -0.66 24.47
C GLU A 118 11.50 -0.95 23.07
N LYS A 119 10.85 -0.38 22.03
CA LYS A 119 11.07 -0.74 20.61
C LYS A 119 11.67 0.40 19.78
N GLY A 120 11.83 1.59 20.32
CA GLY A 120 12.28 2.75 19.57
C GLY A 120 11.26 3.26 18.52
N TRP A 121 10.01 2.85 18.62
CA TRP A 121 8.98 3.25 17.66
C TRP A 121 8.52 4.68 17.88
N VAL A 122 8.19 5.36 16.78
CA VAL A 122 7.63 6.71 16.81
C VAL A 122 6.12 6.65 16.78
N PHE A 123 5.47 7.45 17.62
CA PHE A 123 4.00 7.53 17.68
C PHE A 123 3.54 8.97 17.48
N LYS A 124 2.42 9.14 16.81
CA LYS A 124 1.72 10.44 16.69
C LYS A 124 0.26 10.28 17.09
N ALA A 125 -0.37 11.38 17.51
CA ALA A 125 -1.78 11.41 17.84
C ALA A 125 -2.65 11.08 16.60
N ASP A 126 -3.69 10.26 16.81
CA ASP A 126 -4.68 9.88 15.80
C ASP A 126 -6.07 9.96 16.47
N GLY A 127 -6.71 11.12 16.37
CA GLY A 127 -7.90 11.46 17.16
C GLY A 127 -7.60 11.46 18.65
N SER A 128 -8.34 10.66 19.42
CA SER A 128 -8.15 10.48 20.88
C SER A 128 -7.12 9.40 21.24
N TYR A 129 -6.51 8.78 20.25
CA TYR A 129 -5.54 7.70 20.41
C TYR A 129 -4.16 8.07 19.83
N PHE A 130 -3.24 7.13 19.92
CA PHE A 130 -1.92 7.21 19.31
C PHE A 130 -1.74 6.06 18.34
N ARG A 131 -1.00 6.30 17.25
CA ARG A 131 -0.66 5.26 16.29
C ARG A 131 0.81 5.35 15.93
N ARG A 132 1.44 4.19 15.65
CA ARG A 132 2.80 4.14 15.15
C ARG A 132 2.88 4.86 13.81
N VAL A 133 3.92 5.69 13.64
CA VAL A 133 4.24 6.31 12.36
C VAL A 133 5.62 5.85 11.89
N VAL A 134 5.74 5.69 10.58
CA VAL A 134 6.97 5.28 9.90
C VAL A 134 7.29 6.25 8.77
N PRO A 135 8.55 6.27 8.25
CA PRO A 135 8.90 7.05 7.07
C PRO A 135 8.01 6.68 5.87
N SER A 136 7.63 7.70 5.09
CA SER A 136 6.86 7.53 3.86
C SER A 136 7.49 8.39 2.75
N PRO A 137 8.62 7.93 2.16
CA PRO A 137 9.33 8.65 1.12
C PRO A 137 8.55 8.70 -0.18
N GLN A 138 8.90 9.67 -1.03
CA GLN A 138 8.31 9.80 -2.36
C GLN A 138 8.74 8.64 -3.28
N PRO A 139 7.81 7.99 -3.97
CA PRO A 139 8.15 6.95 -4.95
C PRO A 139 8.76 7.58 -6.21
N LYS A 140 9.88 7.02 -6.68
CA LYS A 140 10.61 7.48 -7.88
C LYS A 140 10.36 6.61 -9.11
N ARG A 141 10.38 5.30 -8.93
CA ARG A 141 10.26 4.33 -10.02
C ARG A 141 9.71 3.00 -9.52
N ILE A 142 8.80 2.41 -10.27
CA ILE A 142 8.35 1.04 -10.09
C ILE A 142 9.35 0.13 -10.81
N VAL A 143 10.03 -0.74 -10.08
CA VAL A 143 11.12 -1.55 -10.63
C VAL A 143 10.59 -2.55 -11.67
N GLU A 144 9.46 -3.17 -11.41
CA GLU A 144 8.82 -4.18 -12.25
C GLU A 144 7.89 -3.62 -13.34
N SER A 145 7.96 -2.31 -13.67
CA SER A 145 7.05 -1.67 -14.64
C SER A 145 7.01 -2.37 -16.00
N ASP A 146 8.15 -2.84 -16.50
CA ASP A 146 8.21 -3.54 -17.79
C ASP A 146 7.51 -4.90 -17.74
N ALA A 147 7.66 -5.65 -16.64
CA ALA A 147 6.97 -6.92 -16.43
C ALA A 147 5.45 -6.71 -16.30
N ILE A 148 5.02 -5.67 -15.58
CA ILE A 148 3.62 -5.28 -15.47
C ILE A 148 3.05 -4.96 -16.86
N THR A 149 3.73 -4.13 -17.64
CA THR A 149 3.32 -3.77 -19.00
C THR A 149 3.22 -5.00 -19.91
N ALA A 150 4.19 -5.91 -19.86
CA ALA A 150 4.17 -7.14 -20.66
C ALA A 150 2.96 -8.04 -20.33
N LEU A 151 2.55 -8.13 -19.07
CA LEU A 151 1.37 -8.87 -18.64
C LEU A 151 0.07 -8.20 -19.11
N ILE A 152 -0.02 -6.87 -19.00
CA ILE A 152 -1.17 -6.08 -19.50
C ILE A 152 -1.35 -6.29 -21.01
N GLN A 153 -0.25 -6.31 -21.77
CA GLN A 153 -0.27 -6.55 -23.22
C GLN A 153 -0.76 -7.96 -23.58
N ARG A 154 -0.59 -8.93 -22.67
CA ARG A 154 -1.11 -10.29 -22.80
C ARG A 154 -2.51 -10.48 -22.19
N ASP A 155 -3.22 -9.39 -21.94
CA ASP A 155 -4.58 -9.36 -21.39
C ASP A 155 -4.73 -9.94 -19.98
N HIS A 156 -3.66 -9.95 -19.18
CA HIS A 156 -3.77 -10.29 -17.77
C HIS A 156 -4.43 -9.16 -16.97
N LEU A 157 -5.28 -9.50 -16.01
CA LEU A 157 -5.55 -8.62 -14.89
C LEU A 157 -4.35 -8.70 -13.94
N VAL A 158 -3.69 -7.58 -13.71
CA VAL A 158 -2.45 -7.54 -12.92
C VAL A 158 -2.73 -6.94 -11.55
N ILE A 159 -2.37 -7.65 -10.49
CA ILE A 159 -2.36 -7.17 -9.10
C ILE A 159 -0.90 -6.88 -8.75
N CYS A 160 -0.58 -5.64 -8.47
CA CYS A 160 0.79 -5.22 -8.20
C CYS A 160 0.83 -4.00 -7.28
N ASN A 161 2.02 -3.55 -6.93
CA ASN A 161 2.26 -2.32 -6.17
C ASN A 161 1.48 -2.25 -4.84
N GLY A 162 1.22 -3.41 -4.23
CA GLY A 162 0.47 -3.54 -2.98
C GLY A 162 1.14 -2.80 -1.84
N GLY A 163 0.32 -2.05 -1.06
CA GLY A 163 0.81 -1.24 0.06
C GLY A 163 1.70 -0.07 -0.33
N GLY A 164 1.74 0.28 -1.62
CA GLY A 164 2.64 1.28 -2.19
C GLY A 164 3.96 0.71 -2.73
N GLY A 165 4.12 -0.62 -2.70
CA GLY A 165 5.33 -1.33 -3.10
C GLY A 165 6.34 -1.54 -1.97
N VAL A 166 7.30 -2.43 -2.18
CA VAL A 166 8.43 -2.66 -1.27
C VAL A 166 9.45 -1.54 -1.50
N PRO A 167 9.73 -0.69 -0.49
CA PRO A 167 10.67 0.43 -0.66
C PRO A 167 12.09 -0.09 -0.81
N VAL A 168 12.76 0.34 -1.88
CA VAL A 168 14.15 0.03 -2.15
C VAL A 168 14.94 1.27 -2.54
N VAL A 169 16.23 1.27 -2.26
CA VAL A 169 17.17 2.28 -2.72
C VAL A 169 18.17 1.66 -3.69
N GLU A 170 18.49 2.37 -4.77
CA GLU A 170 19.51 1.96 -5.70
C GLU A 170 20.90 2.16 -5.09
N GLN A 171 21.77 1.20 -5.28
CA GLN A 171 23.18 1.19 -4.87
C GLN A 171 24.06 0.76 -6.03
N ALA A 172 25.37 0.93 -5.91
CA ALA A 172 26.34 0.56 -6.97
C ALA A 172 26.20 -0.90 -7.46
N ASN A 173 25.75 -1.82 -6.58
CA ASN A 173 25.64 -3.25 -6.88
C ASN A 173 24.18 -3.76 -6.94
N GLY A 174 23.17 -2.87 -7.16
CA GLY A 174 21.77 -3.23 -7.26
C GLY A 174 20.89 -2.53 -6.21
N TYR A 175 19.78 -3.17 -5.81
CA TYR A 175 18.83 -2.60 -4.85
C TYR A 175 19.04 -3.14 -3.45
N ARG A 176 18.70 -2.29 -2.47
CA ARG A 176 18.60 -2.66 -1.06
C ARG A 176 17.28 -2.17 -0.51
N GLY A 177 16.57 -3.04 0.24
CA GLY A 177 15.38 -2.64 1.00
C GLY A 177 15.68 -1.59 2.06
N ILE A 178 14.70 -0.74 2.36
CA ILE A 178 14.80 0.32 3.36
C ILE A 178 13.57 0.35 4.26
N GLU A 179 13.78 0.69 5.54
CA GLU A 179 12.73 0.71 6.58
C GLU A 179 11.75 1.88 6.35
N ALA A 180 10.70 1.65 5.57
CA ALA A 180 9.69 2.65 5.21
C ALA A 180 8.39 1.98 4.76
N VAL A 181 7.31 2.77 4.64
CA VAL A 181 6.05 2.37 3.98
C VAL A 181 5.62 3.49 3.05
N ILE A 182 5.66 3.24 1.76
CA ILE A 182 5.30 4.22 0.72
C ILE A 182 3.79 4.47 0.74
N ASP A 183 3.37 5.69 0.42
CA ASP A 183 1.96 6.00 0.24
C ASP A 183 1.42 5.33 -1.03
N LYS A 184 0.32 4.54 -0.89
CA LYS A 184 -0.24 3.75 -1.99
C LYS A 184 -0.80 4.62 -3.12
N ASP A 185 -1.34 5.80 -2.80
CA ASP A 185 -1.99 6.64 -3.80
C ASP A 185 -0.92 7.36 -4.65
N LEU A 186 0.16 7.83 -4.02
CA LEU A 186 1.33 8.38 -4.73
C LEU A 186 1.99 7.32 -5.61
N SER A 187 2.14 6.11 -5.11
CA SER A 187 2.74 5.00 -5.86
C SER A 187 1.83 4.51 -6.98
N ALA A 188 0.50 4.48 -6.77
CA ALA A 188 -0.47 4.16 -7.82
C ALA A 188 -0.47 5.22 -8.94
N ALA A 189 -0.35 6.50 -8.58
CA ALA A 189 -0.24 7.58 -9.56
C ALA A 189 1.07 7.49 -10.38
N LEU A 190 2.18 7.11 -9.72
CA LEU A 190 3.45 6.85 -10.41
C LEU A 190 3.32 5.66 -11.37
N LEU A 191 2.72 4.55 -10.92
CA LEU A 191 2.48 3.37 -11.74
C LEU A 191 1.63 3.72 -12.96
N ALA A 192 0.50 4.43 -12.76
CA ALA A 192 -0.40 4.84 -13.84
C ALA A 192 0.34 5.63 -14.93
N ARG A 193 1.25 6.52 -14.54
CA ARG A 193 2.11 7.26 -15.50
C ARG A 193 3.10 6.35 -16.23
N GLN A 194 3.75 5.42 -15.53
CA GLN A 194 4.76 4.54 -16.11
C GLN A 194 4.19 3.53 -17.10
N ILE A 195 2.96 3.06 -16.87
CA ILE A 195 2.27 2.14 -17.79
C ILE A 195 1.35 2.86 -18.79
N GLU A 196 1.37 4.20 -18.81
CA GLU A 196 0.53 5.04 -19.67
C GLU A 196 -0.96 4.71 -19.56
N ALA A 197 -1.46 4.61 -18.33
CA ALA A 197 -2.86 4.28 -18.05
C ALA A 197 -3.79 5.43 -18.49
N ASP A 198 -4.92 5.09 -19.11
CA ASP A 198 -5.94 6.07 -19.52
C ASP A 198 -6.67 6.71 -18.33
N ALA A 199 -6.75 5.99 -17.19
CA ALA A 199 -7.42 6.47 -15.99
C ALA A 199 -6.84 5.83 -14.72
N LEU A 200 -6.88 6.57 -13.61
CA LEU A 200 -6.64 6.09 -12.26
C LEU A 200 -7.90 6.27 -11.42
N LEU A 201 -8.42 5.16 -10.89
CA LEU A 201 -9.56 5.15 -9.98
C LEU A 201 -9.08 4.90 -8.56
N ILE A 202 -9.34 5.85 -7.65
CA ILE A 202 -9.04 5.70 -6.22
C ILE A 202 -10.36 5.41 -5.50
N LEU A 203 -10.51 4.16 -5.03
CA LEU A 203 -11.68 3.73 -4.27
C LEU A 203 -11.51 4.10 -2.80
N THR A 204 -12.47 4.83 -2.26
CA THR A 204 -12.49 5.30 -0.87
C THR A 204 -13.92 5.30 -0.34
N ASP A 205 -14.09 5.36 0.96
CA ASP A 205 -15.36 5.55 1.67
C ASP A 205 -15.75 7.02 1.80
N ALA A 206 -14.86 7.95 1.41
CA ALA A 206 -15.19 9.37 1.33
C ALA A 206 -16.00 9.67 0.06
N ASP A 207 -17.01 10.50 0.17
CA ASP A 207 -17.89 10.89 -0.94
C ASP A 207 -17.26 11.92 -1.90
N ALA A 208 -16.22 12.62 -1.45
CA ALA A 208 -15.47 13.58 -2.26
C ALA A 208 -14.06 13.85 -1.70
N VAL A 209 -13.22 14.48 -2.52
CA VAL A 209 -12.04 15.19 -2.04
C VAL A 209 -12.46 16.57 -1.56
N TYR A 210 -11.94 17.03 -0.43
CA TYR A 210 -12.32 18.31 0.18
C TYR A 210 -11.16 19.26 0.29
N LEU A 211 -11.40 20.54 0.01
CA LEU A 211 -10.56 21.63 0.50
C LEU A 211 -10.94 21.96 1.95
N ASP A 212 -9.95 22.41 2.73
CA ASP A 212 -10.10 22.85 4.10
C ASP A 212 -10.83 21.84 5.01
N TRP A 213 -10.51 20.55 4.88
CA TRP A 213 -11.10 19.50 5.69
C TRP A 213 -11.10 19.83 7.18
N GLY A 214 -12.26 19.69 7.82
CA GLY A 214 -12.46 19.98 9.24
C GLY A 214 -12.51 21.45 9.62
N LYS A 215 -12.48 22.39 8.66
CA LYS A 215 -12.64 23.84 8.89
C LYS A 215 -14.03 24.33 8.48
N PRO A 216 -14.47 25.49 8.98
CA PRO A 216 -15.74 26.10 8.55
C PRO A 216 -15.81 26.39 7.02
N THR A 217 -14.67 26.47 6.37
CA THR A 217 -14.52 26.71 4.91
C THR A 217 -14.45 25.41 4.11
N GLN A 218 -14.68 24.26 4.73
CA GLN A 218 -14.65 22.96 4.05
C GLN A 218 -15.63 22.94 2.87
N ARG A 219 -15.13 22.52 1.71
CA ARG A 219 -15.97 22.33 0.51
C ARG A 219 -15.47 21.14 -0.34
N PRO A 220 -16.41 20.37 -0.92
CA PRO A 220 -16.03 19.28 -1.81
C PRO A 220 -15.45 19.82 -3.13
N LEU A 221 -14.55 19.05 -3.71
CA LEU A 221 -14.01 19.28 -5.05
C LEU A 221 -14.68 18.31 -6.03
N ALA A 222 -15.41 18.86 -7.01
CA ALA A 222 -16.01 18.03 -8.07
C ALA A 222 -15.03 17.77 -9.22
N GLN A 223 -14.23 18.77 -9.57
CA GLN A 223 -13.22 18.70 -10.62
C GLN A 223 -12.06 19.64 -10.30
N VAL A 224 -10.84 19.15 -10.50
CA VAL A 224 -9.61 19.93 -10.35
C VAL A 224 -8.67 19.60 -11.51
N THR A 225 -7.87 20.55 -11.90
CA THR A 225 -6.71 20.35 -12.80
C THR A 225 -5.44 20.30 -11.98
N PRO A 226 -4.40 19.55 -12.42
CA PRO A 226 -3.09 19.53 -11.79
C PRO A 226 -2.48 20.92 -11.68
#